data_a8f9a3ccbcef06717da363d7dbb8ff60
#
_entry.id   a8f9a3ccbcef06717da363d7dbb8ff60
#
_cell.length_a   1.000
_cell.length_b   1.000
_cell.length_c   1.000
_cell.angle_alpha   90.00
_cell.angle_beta   90.00
_cell.angle_gamma   90.00
#
_symmetry.space_group_name_H-M   'P 1'
#
loop_
_entity.id
_entity.type
_entity.pdbx_description
1 polymer ?
#
loop_
_entity_poly.entity_id
_entity_poly.type
_entity_poly.pdbx_seq_one_letter_code
_entity_poly.pdbx_strand_id
1 'polypeptide(L)'
;MSGPAPRRASRPSERDLVRAARDHLARLGYTVWADPDGHDYFDLVARKGEEVGLVEAKVADARTVVAQALRRRAWGDWTAVVVAGRRGAAGIVARTDGTRAAPIGVWWVDAGSVRELRPARPWVPPGGEDPFAELRTRFRRVLDALASGDLPGGASWDGVGRAIRAASGGRGFAEWRLDEPTREP
;
A
#
# COMPACT_ATOMS: atom_id res chain seq x y z
N MET A 1 -38.79 14.11 28.65
CA MET A 1 -38.38 12.86 27.98
C MET A 1 -37.07 13.13 27.24
N SER A 2 -35.92 12.79 27.84
CA SER A 2 -34.61 12.94 27.23
C SER A 2 -34.38 11.77 26.28
N GLY A 3 -34.30 12.04 24.96
CA GLY A 3 -33.93 11.03 23.98
C GLY A 3 -32.52 10.50 24.18
N PRO A 4 -32.24 9.25 23.76
CA PRO A 4 -30.87 8.70 23.88
C PRO A 4 -29.88 9.55 23.09
N ALA A 5 -28.75 9.90 23.74
CA ALA A 5 -27.70 10.64 23.11
C ALA A 5 -27.16 9.86 21.88
N PRO A 6 -26.85 10.54 20.77
CA PRO A 6 -26.33 9.87 19.58
C PRO A 6 -25.04 9.11 19.95
N ARG A 7 -25.01 7.80 19.71
CA ARG A 7 -23.80 6.98 19.85
C ARG A 7 -22.72 7.59 18.98
N ARG A 8 -21.63 8.06 19.59
CA ARG A 8 -20.42 8.45 18.85
C ARG A 8 -20.01 7.26 18.00
N ALA A 9 -19.99 7.45 16.69
CA ALA A 9 -19.45 6.44 15.79
C ALA A 9 -18.04 6.04 16.27
N SER A 10 -17.82 4.76 16.48
CA SER A 10 -16.53 4.25 16.88
C SER A 10 -15.49 4.62 15.81
N ARG A 11 -14.29 5.04 16.25
CA ARG A 11 -13.19 5.33 15.34
C ARG A 11 -12.87 4.04 14.56
N PRO A 12 -12.74 4.10 13.22
CA PRO A 12 -12.42 2.90 12.43
C PRO A 12 -11.07 2.31 12.86
N SER A 13 -10.98 1.00 12.86
CA SER A 13 -9.72 0.25 13.05
C SER A 13 -8.89 0.21 11.76
N GLU A 14 -7.62 -0.19 11.82
CA GLU A 14 -6.80 -0.43 10.61
C GLU A 14 -7.45 -1.50 9.73
N ARG A 15 -8.02 -2.55 10.31
CA ARG A 15 -8.78 -3.58 9.59
C ARG A 15 -9.96 -3.00 8.81
N ASP A 16 -10.66 -2.00 9.35
CA ASP A 16 -11.76 -1.33 8.64
C ASP A 16 -11.25 -0.49 7.48
N LEU A 17 -10.07 0.15 7.62
CA LEU A 17 -9.42 0.90 6.54
C LEU A 17 -8.99 -0.04 5.41
N VAL A 18 -8.34 -1.16 5.75
CA VAL A 18 -7.92 -2.20 4.79
C VAL A 18 -9.12 -2.74 4.03
N ARG A 19 -10.22 -3.08 4.73
CA ARG A 19 -11.45 -3.56 4.11
C ARG A 19 -12.04 -2.54 3.14
N ALA A 20 -12.17 -1.28 3.56
CA ALA A 20 -12.71 -0.22 2.72
C ALA A 20 -11.86 0.02 1.47
N ALA A 21 -10.52 0.00 1.60
CA ALA A 21 -9.59 0.14 0.48
C ALA A 21 -9.65 -1.05 -0.48
N ARG A 22 -9.73 -2.29 0.04
CA ARG A 22 -9.92 -3.50 -0.76
C ARG A 22 -11.20 -3.41 -1.59
N ASP A 23 -12.32 -3.07 -0.96
CA ASP A 23 -13.61 -3.00 -1.63
C ASP A 23 -13.65 -1.85 -2.66
N HIS A 24 -12.93 -0.76 -2.41
CA HIS A 24 -12.75 0.34 -3.36
C HIS A 24 -11.98 -0.13 -4.60
N LEU A 25 -10.83 -0.77 -4.43
CA LEU A 25 -9.98 -1.25 -5.50
C LEU A 25 -10.67 -2.37 -6.31
N ALA A 26 -11.38 -3.27 -5.65
CA ALA A 26 -12.16 -4.31 -6.32
C ALA A 26 -13.22 -3.72 -7.26
N ARG A 27 -13.91 -2.64 -6.84
CA ARG A 27 -14.87 -1.92 -7.72
C ARG A 27 -14.20 -1.24 -8.92
N LEU A 28 -12.92 -0.90 -8.82
CA LEU A 28 -12.12 -0.37 -9.93
C LEU A 28 -11.56 -1.47 -10.86
N GLY A 29 -11.86 -2.74 -10.57
CA GLY A 29 -11.47 -3.89 -11.36
C GLY A 29 -10.08 -4.42 -11.04
N TYR A 30 -9.54 -4.12 -9.85
CA TYR A 30 -8.29 -4.73 -9.38
C TYR A 30 -8.55 -6.09 -8.72
N THR A 31 -7.68 -7.04 -8.96
CA THR A 31 -7.49 -8.19 -8.07
C THR A 31 -6.73 -7.70 -6.84
N VAL A 32 -7.23 -8.01 -5.63
CA VAL A 32 -6.68 -7.45 -4.40
C VAL A 32 -6.33 -8.55 -3.42
N TRP A 33 -5.12 -8.51 -2.90
CA TRP A 33 -4.65 -9.31 -1.77
C TRP A 33 -4.52 -8.37 -0.57
N ALA A 34 -5.05 -8.78 0.58
CA ALA A 34 -5.07 -7.99 1.80
C ALA A 34 -4.54 -8.79 2.97
N ASP A 35 -3.70 -8.19 3.79
CA ASP A 35 -3.35 -8.70 5.12
C ASP A 35 -4.15 -7.94 6.19
N PRO A 36 -5.28 -8.49 6.63
CA PRO A 36 -6.12 -7.83 7.63
C PRO A 36 -5.51 -7.86 9.03
N ASP A 37 -4.51 -8.71 9.26
CA ASP A 37 -3.92 -8.95 10.59
C ASP A 37 -2.58 -8.23 10.76
N GLY A 38 -2.06 -7.60 9.69
CA GLY A 38 -0.89 -6.72 9.75
C GLY A 38 0.43 -7.45 10.01
N HIS A 39 0.51 -8.72 9.65
CA HIS A 39 1.69 -9.55 9.88
C HIS A 39 2.73 -9.44 8.76
N ASP A 40 2.38 -8.83 7.64
CA ASP A 40 3.20 -8.79 6.44
C ASP A 40 3.63 -7.40 5.98
N TYR A 41 4.41 -7.41 4.91
CA TYR A 41 5.09 -6.25 4.36
C TYR A 41 4.15 -5.19 3.77
N PHE A 42 2.93 -5.57 3.37
CA PHE A 42 1.95 -4.70 2.75
C PHE A 42 0.58 -4.93 3.37
N ASP A 43 -0.13 -3.86 3.68
CA ASP A 43 -1.53 -4.00 4.12
C ASP A 43 -2.42 -4.44 2.95
N LEU A 44 -2.12 -3.97 1.73
CA LEU A 44 -2.81 -4.33 0.49
C LEU A 44 -1.87 -4.33 -0.70
N VAL A 45 -2.05 -5.33 -1.57
CA VAL A 45 -1.52 -5.38 -2.94
C VAL A 45 -2.70 -5.43 -3.91
N ALA A 46 -2.68 -4.58 -4.92
CA ALA A 46 -3.70 -4.49 -5.95
C ALA A 46 -3.07 -4.68 -7.33
N ARG A 47 -3.71 -5.46 -8.21
CA ARG A 47 -3.22 -5.69 -9.56
C ARG A 47 -4.34 -5.54 -10.59
N LYS A 48 -4.04 -4.87 -11.69
CA LYS A 48 -4.92 -4.76 -12.85
C LYS A 48 -4.07 -4.84 -14.13
N GLY A 49 -4.12 -5.98 -14.81
CA GLY A 49 -3.18 -6.27 -15.90
C GLY A 49 -1.74 -6.26 -15.39
N GLU A 50 -0.89 -5.45 -16.00
CA GLU A 50 0.52 -5.29 -15.60
C GLU A 50 0.70 -4.29 -14.45
N GLU A 51 -0.30 -3.47 -14.16
CA GLU A 51 -0.24 -2.44 -13.13
C GLU A 51 -0.35 -3.05 -11.73
N VAL A 52 0.59 -2.71 -10.86
CA VAL A 52 0.63 -3.13 -9.46
C VAL A 52 0.61 -1.91 -8.56
N GLY A 53 -0.37 -1.87 -7.66
CA GLY A 53 -0.52 -0.85 -6.64
C GLY A 53 -0.33 -1.42 -5.24
N LEU A 54 0.19 -0.59 -4.34
CA LEU A 54 0.40 -0.92 -2.94
C LEU A 54 -0.29 0.10 -2.06
N VAL A 55 -1.00 -0.36 -1.04
CA VAL A 55 -1.70 0.52 -0.11
C VAL A 55 -1.30 0.22 1.32
N GLU A 56 -0.96 1.26 2.07
CA GLU A 56 -0.68 1.22 3.49
C GLU A 56 -1.80 1.88 4.28
N ALA A 57 -2.27 1.25 5.34
CA ALA A 57 -3.38 1.70 6.17
C ALA A 57 -2.91 2.12 7.56
N LYS A 58 -3.36 3.29 8.07
CA LYS A 58 -3.04 3.73 9.43
C LYS A 58 -4.15 4.57 10.03
N VAL A 59 -4.57 4.20 11.23
CA VAL A 59 -5.56 4.99 11.99
C VAL A 59 -4.96 6.28 12.52
N ALA A 60 -3.70 6.22 12.95
CA ALA A 60 -2.93 7.33 13.49
C ALA A 60 -1.50 7.31 12.92
N ASP A 61 -0.71 8.36 13.19
CA ASP A 61 0.69 8.47 12.75
C ASP A 61 0.87 8.53 11.22
N ALA A 62 0.48 9.69 10.70
CA ALA A 62 0.66 10.04 9.30
C ALA A 62 2.13 10.04 8.81
N ARG A 63 3.12 10.17 9.71
CA ARG A 63 4.55 10.15 9.32
C ARG A 63 4.98 8.72 9.02
N THR A 64 4.63 7.80 9.89
CA THR A 64 4.96 6.38 9.74
C THR A 64 4.34 5.81 8.46
N VAL A 65 3.06 6.08 8.18
CA VAL A 65 2.40 5.53 6.98
C VAL A 65 3.01 6.06 5.68
N VAL A 66 3.40 7.34 5.62
CA VAL A 66 4.09 7.90 4.45
C VAL A 66 5.47 7.28 4.27
N ALA A 67 6.23 7.11 5.37
CA ALA A 67 7.53 6.46 5.30
C ALA A 67 7.44 4.99 4.87
N GLN A 68 6.39 4.28 5.28
CA GLN A 68 6.11 2.93 4.81
C GLN A 68 5.81 2.93 3.30
N ALA A 69 4.88 3.76 2.84
CA ALA A 69 4.52 3.87 1.43
C ALA A 69 5.74 4.22 0.55
N LEU A 70 6.61 5.13 1.00
CA LEU A 70 7.84 5.47 0.29
C LEU A 70 8.80 4.28 0.14
N ARG A 71 8.94 3.46 1.19
CA ARG A 71 9.75 2.24 1.11
C ARG A 71 9.14 1.17 0.20
N ARG A 72 7.80 1.10 0.15
CA ARG A 72 7.06 0.11 -0.66
C ARG A 72 7.06 0.44 -2.16
N ARG A 73 7.27 1.70 -2.55
CA ARG A 73 7.22 2.13 -3.97
C ARG A 73 8.16 1.34 -4.90
N ALA A 74 9.21 0.72 -4.36
CA ALA A 74 10.13 -0.13 -5.11
C ALA A 74 9.44 -1.37 -5.71
N TRP A 75 8.33 -1.82 -5.12
CA TRP A 75 7.64 -3.06 -5.46
C TRP A 75 6.45 -2.87 -6.39
N GLY A 76 5.88 -1.66 -6.46
CA GLY A 76 4.69 -1.37 -7.25
C GLY A 76 4.88 -0.18 -8.17
N ASP A 77 3.97 -0.05 -9.12
CA ASP A 77 3.95 1.08 -10.06
C ASP A 77 3.45 2.35 -9.37
N TRP A 78 2.54 2.19 -8.41
CA TRP A 78 2.05 3.29 -7.56
C TRP A 78 1.86 2.84 -6.12
N THR A 79 1.83 3.80 -5.21
CA THR A 79 1.52 3.57 -3.80
C THR A 79 0.48 4.56 -3.31
N ALA A 80 -0.35 4.13 -2.36
CA ALA A 80 -1.29 5.00 -1.67
C ALA A 80 -1.25 4.76 -0.16
N VAL A 81 -1.72 5.73 0.59
CA VAL A 81 -2.00 5.62 2.02
C VAL A 81 -3.48 5.83 2.27
N VAL A 82 -4.08 5.04 3.16
CA VAL A 82 -5.45 5.20 3.61
C VAL A 82 -5.49 5.47 5.11
N VAL A 83 -6.22 6.51 5.51
CA VAL A 83 -6.31 6.95 6.91
C VAL A 83 -7.77 7.12 7.37
N ALA A 84 -7.96 7.18 8.69
CA ALA A 84 -9.29 7.16 9.30
C ALA A 84 -10.14 8.44 9.09
N GLY A 85 -9.60 9.52 8.52
CA GLY A 85 -10.38 10.73 8.37
C GLY A 85 -9.71 11.81 7.51
N ARG A 86 -10.56 12.69 6.95
CA ARG A 86 -10.14 13.75 6.03
C ARG A 86 -9.06 14.68 6.59
N ARG A 87 -9.12 15.02 7.88
CA ARG A 87 -8.10 15.91 8.50
C ARG A 87 -6.71 15.28 8.49
N GLY A 88 -6.62 13.98 8.77
CA GLY A 88 -5.37 13.23 8.67
C GLY A 88 -4.84 13.19 7.25
N ALA A 89 -5.72 12.89 6.28
CA ALA A 89 -5.38 12.89 4.86
C ALA A 89 -4.89 14.27 4.38
N ALA A 90 -5.60 15.35 4.72
CA ALA A 90 -5.20 16.72 4.37
C ALA A 90 -3.84 17.09 4.96
N GLY A 91 -3.56 16.67 6.20
CA GLY A 91 -2.25 16.87 6.82
C GLY A 91 -1.12 16.08 6.14
N ILE A 92 -1.40 14.91 5.54
CA ILE A 92 -0.43 14.17 4.74
C ILE A 92 -0.15 14.92 3.44
N VAL A 93 -1.19 15.32 2.71
CA VAL A 93 -1.05 16.09 1.46
C VAL A 93 -0.19 17.32 1.70
N ALA A 94 -0.55 18.16 2.67
CA ALA A 94 0.17 19.41 2.96
C ALA A 94 1.67 19.20 3.28
N ARG A 95 2.04 18.04 3.87
CA ARG A 95 3.45 17.73 4.19
C ARG A 95 4.21 17.09 3.05
N THR A 96 3.52 16.51 2.10
CA THR A 96 4.13 15.74 1.00
C THR A 96 4.10 16.47 -0.33
N ASP A 97 3.32 17.54 -0.46
CA ASP A 97 3.30 18.37 -1.67
C ASP A 97 4.69 18.97 -1.95
N GLY A 98 5.11 18.90 -3.20
CA GLY A 98 6.43 19.36 -3.63
C GLY A 98 7.60 18.49 -3.17
N THR A 99 7.35 17.38 -2.47
CA THR A 99 8.38 16.44 -2.02
C THR A 99 8.44 15.19 -2.90
N ARG A 100 9.42 14.30 -2.65
CA ARG A 100 9.50 12.98 -3.28
C ARG A 100 8.29 12.08 -2.97
N ALA A 101 7.48 12.42 -1.98
CA ALA A 101 6.26 11.72 -1.61
C ALA A 101 5.01 12.25 -2.36
N ALA A 102 5.13 13.28 -3.18
CA ALA A 102 4.00 13.83 -3.93
C ALA A 102 3.25 12.83 -4.81
N PRO A 103 3.89 11.79 -5.42
CA PRO A 103 3.18 10.76 -6.18
C PRO A 103 2.32 9.81 -5.35
N ILE A 104 2.52 9.74 -4.02
CA ILE A 104 1.75 8.83 -3.15
C ILE A 104 0.29 9.27 -3.13
N GLY A 105 -0.62 8.35 -3.44
CA GLY A 105 -2.05 8.56 -3.26
C GLY A 105 -2.41 8.78 -1.79
N VAL A 106 -3.37 9.66 -1.53
CA VAL A 106 -3.83 9.94 -0.16
C VAL A 106 -5.34 9.80 -0.11
N TRP A 107 -5.80 8.81 0.61
CA TRP A 107 -7.18 8.43 0.76
C TRP A 107 -7.61 8.50 2.23
N TRP A 108 -8.92 8.67 2.46
CA TRP A 108 -9.50 8.50 3.80
C TRP A 108 -10.79 7.71 3.72
N VAL A 109 -11.17 7.12 4.84
CA VAL A 109 -12.44 6.40 4.95
C VAL A 109 -13.51 7.32 5.56
N ASP A 110 -14.63 7.40 4.85
CA ASP A 110 -15.83 8.11 5.26
C ASP A 110 -17.04 7.16 5.18
N ALA A 111 -17.71 6.93 6.31
CA ALA A 111 -18.84 6.01 6.41
C ALA A 111 -18.59 4.64 5.73
N GLY A 112 -17.40 4.07 5.94
CA GLY A 112 -17.00 2.78 5.37
C GLY A 112 -16.59 2.82 3.89
N SER A 113 -16.57 3.98 3.27
CA SER A 113 -16.18 4.16 1.86
C SER A 113 -14.90 4.97 1.74
N VAL A 114 -14.05 4.60 0.77
CA VAL A 114 -12.85 5.37 0.44
C VAL A 114 -13.20 6.65 -0.30
N ARG A 115 -12.57 7.75 0.11
CA ARG A 115 -12.56 9.04 -0.56
C ARG A 115 -11.11 9.40 -0.90
N GLU A 116 -10.84 9.68 -2.16
CA GLU A 116 -9.53 10.12 -2.60
C GLU A 116 -9.39 11.64 -2.41
N LEU A 117 -8.34 12.06 -1.70
CA LEU A 117 -7.94 13.46 -1.62
C LEU A 117 -6.86 13.79 -2.65
N ARG A 118 -5.98 12.84 -2.87
CA ARG A 118 -4.97 12.87 -3.93
C ARG A 118 -4.91 11.49 -4.59
N PRO A 119 -5.07 11.38 -5.91
CA PRO A 119 -4.91 10.12 -6.62
C PRO A 119 -3.48 9.62 -6.52
N ALA A 120 -3.30 8.31 -6.47
CA ALA A 120 -1.99 7.70 -6.63
C ALA A 120 -1.50 7.91 -8.06
N ARG A 121 -0.21 8.16 -8.23
CA ARG A 121 0.44 8.32 -9.52
C ARG A 121 1.61 7.36 -9.63
N PRO A 122 1.89 6.85 -10.84
CA PRO A 122 3.10 6.10 -11.08
C PRO A 122 4.33 6.90 -10.62
N TRP A 123 5.22 6.21 -9.91
CA TRP A 123 6.49 6.83 -9.56
C TRP A 123 7.42 6.78 -10.76
N VAL A 124 7.85 7.96 -11.20
CA VAL A 124 8.84 8.13 -12.27
C VAL A 124 10.16 8.52 -11.63
N PRO A 125 11.22 7.72 -11.78
CA PRO A 125 12.53 8.04 -11.21
C PRO A 125 13.11 9.28 -11.89
N PRO A 126 13.83 10.12 -11.14
CA PRO A 126 14.63 11.18 -11.72
C PRO A 126 15.70 10.56 -12.63
N GLY A 127 15.75 10.98 -13.93
CA GLY A 127 16.72 10.44 -14.88
C GLY A 127 16.20 9.36 -15.83
N GLY A 128 14.94 8.91 -15.66
CA GLY A 128 14.24 8.04 -16.62
C GLY A 128 14.53 6.54 -16.49
N GLU A 129 15.62 6.13 -15.86
CA GLU A 129 15.86 4.71 -15.57
C GLU A 129 15.20 4.31 -14.26
N ASP A 130 14.41 3.23 -14.29
CA ASP A 130 13.79 2.69 -13.09
C ASP A 130 14.75 1.71 -12.38
N PRO A 131 15.36 2.10 -11.25
CA PRO A 131 16.29 1.23 -10.52
C PRO A 131 15.60 0.00 -9.92
N PHE A 132 14.28 -0.03 -9.92
CA PHE A 132 13.47 -1.12 -9.37
C PHE A 132 12.78 -1.99 -10.44
N ALA A 133 13.05 -1.77 -11.73
CA ALA A 133 12.39 -2.47 -12.82
C ALA A 133 12.46 -4.00 -12.70
N GLU A 134 13.64 -4.53 -12.36
CA GLU A 134 13.85 -5.97 -12.17
C GLU A 134 13.06 -6.49 -10.96
N LEU A 135 13.06 -5.75 -9.85
CA LEU A 135 12.33 -6.12 -8.64
C LEU A 135 10.82 -6.17 -8.91
N ARG A 136 10.27 -5.17 -9.61
CA ARG A 136 8.86 -5.15 -10.00
C ARG A 136 8.51 -6.29 -10.95
N THR A 137 9.39 -6.61 -11.89
CA THR A 137 9.20 -7.76 -12.79
C THR A 137 9.15 -9.07 -12.02
N ARG A 138 10.05 -9.28 -11.07
CA ARG A 138 10.03 -10.46 -10.20
C ARG A 138 8.78 -10.50 -9.33
N PHE A 139 8.35 -9.37 -8.79
CA PHE A 139 7.16 -9.29 -7.98
C PHE A 139 5.88 -9.62 -8.78
N ARG A 140 5.75 -9.12 -10.01
CA ARG A 140 4.64 -9.48 -10.91
C ARG A 140 4.56 -10.99 -11.15
N ARG A 141 5.69 -11.65 -11.39
CA ARG A 141 5.72 -13.13 -11.53
C ARG A 141 5.22 -13.86 -10.29
N VAL A 142 5.53 -13.33 -9.10
CA VAL A 142 5.00 -13.85 -7.83
C VAL A 142 3.49 -13.68 -7.77
N LEU A 143 2.97 -12.52 -8.17
CA LEU A 143 1.53 -12.27 -8.22
C LEU A 143 0.82 -13.16 -9.27
N ASP A 144 1.49 -13.46 -10.39
CA ASP A 144 0.99 -14.43 -11.39
C ASP A 144 0.85 -15.81 -10.78
N ALA A 145 1.88 -16.29 -10.11
CA ALA A 145 1.88 -17.59 -9.47
C ALA A 145 0.85 -17.69 -8.33
N LEU A 146 0.61 -16.59 -7.60
CA LEU A 146 -0.47 -16.49 -6.60
C LEU A 146 -1.86 -16.58 -7.26
N ALA A 147 -2.04 -15.90 -8.37
CA ALA A 147 -3.32 -15.86 -9.08
C ALA A 147 -3.67 -17.19 -9.73
N SER A 148 -2.66 -17.94 -10.23
CA SER A 148 -2.82 -19.27 -10.81
C SER A 148 -2.93 -20.41 -9.77
N GLY A 149 -2.62 -20.11 -8.51
CA GLY A 149 -2.57 -21.15 -7.46
C GLY A 149 -1.31 -22.02 -7.50
N ASP A 150 -0.31 -21.65 -8.30
CA ASP A 150 0.91 -22.44 -8.50
C ASP A 150 1.93 -22.29 -7.37
N LEU A 151 1.64 -21.48 -6.36
CA LEU A 151 2.51 -21.37 -5.19
C LEU A 151 2.26 -22.49 -4.18
N PRO A 152 3.33 -23.13 -3.66
CA PRO A 152 3.21 -24.07 -2.57
C PRO A 152 2.54 -23.43 -1.35
N GLY A 153 1.37 -23.95 -0.94
CA GLY A 153 0.64 -23.48 0.23
C GLY A 153 -0.62 -22.66 -0.05
N GLY A 154 -1.06 -22.59 -1.31
CA GLY A 154 -2.29 -21.92 -1.72
C GLY A 154 -2.15 -20.40 -1.81
N ALA A 155 -3.20 -19.73 -2.31
CA ALA A 155 -3.28 -18.28 -2.47
C ALA A 155 -3.51 -17.56 -1.12
N SER A 156 -2.78 -17.92 -0.08
CA SER A 156 -2.81 -17.23 1.20
C SER A 156 -1.77 -16.10 1.22
N TRP A 157 -2.04 -15.08 2.03
CA TRP A 157 -1.11 -13.95 2.24
C TRP A 157 0.27 -14.39 2.74
N ASP A 158 0.37 -15.46 3.52
CA ASP A 158 1.64 -16.10 3.88
C ASP A 158 2.44 -16.56 2.65
N GLY A 159 1.77 -16.85 1.55
CA GLY A 159 2.37 -17.14 0.26
C GLY A 159 3.06 -15.92 -0.35
N VAL A 160 2.47 -14.72 -0.24
CA VAL A 160 3.07 -13.47 -0.74
C VAL A 160 4.38 -13.17 -0.01
N GLY A 161 4.39 -13.24 1.32
CA GLY A 161 5.59 -13.02 2.11
C GLY A 161 6.70 -14.05 1.82
N ARG A 162 6.35 -15.33 1.63
CA ARG A 162 7.32 -16.36 1.21
C ARG A 162 7.83 -16.13 -0.20
N ALA A 163 6.96 -15.75 -1.11
CA ALA A 163 7.31 -15.51 -2.51
C ALA A 163 8.16 -14.25 -2.67
N ILE A 164 7.91 -13.21 -1.89
CA ILE A 164 8.78 -12.03 -1.81
C ILE A 164 10.16 -12.42 -1.30
N ARG A 165 10.26 -13.23 -0.25
CA ARG A 165 11.54 -13.77 0.23
C ARG A 165 12.25 -14.61 -0.81
N ALA A 166 11.54 -15.47 -1.53
CA ALA A 166 12.09 -16.28 -2.60
C ALA A 166 12.56 -15.42 -3.79
N ALA A 167 11.75 -14.44 -4.21
CA ALA A 167 12.09 -13.51 -5.29
C ALA A 167 13.30 -12.62 -4.95
N SER A 168 13.51 -12.31 -3.66
CA SER A 168 14.66 -11.58 -3.15
C SER A 168 15.93 -12.44 -2.98
N GLY A 169 15.92 -13.69 -3.45
CA GLY A 169 17.09 -14.60 -3.34
C GLY A 169 17.39 -15.03 -1.91
N GLY A 170 16.38 -15.09 -1.06
CA GLY A 170 16.51 -15.43 0.37
C GLY A 170 17.02 -14.27 1.23
N ARG A 171 17.35 -13.13 0.64
CA ARG A 171 17.67 -11.92 1.38
C ARG A 171 16.42 -11.36 2.01
N GLY A 172 16.47 -11.10 3.31
CA GLY A 172 15.37 -10.45 4.01
C GLY A 172 15.17 -9.03 3.48
N PHE A 173 13.97 -8.50 3.61
CA PHE A 173 13.61 -7.13 3.21
C PHE A 173 14.56 -6.05 3.79
N ALA A 174 15.23 -6.34 4.91
CA ALA A 174 16.23 -5.47 5.51
C ALA A 174 17.52 -5.35 4.68
N GLU A 175 17.90 -6.41 3.96
CA GLU A 175 19.15 -6.42 3.17
C GLU A 175 19.02 -5.61 1.87
N TRP A 176 17.81 -5.49 1.32
CA TRP A 176 17.54 -4.60 0.18
C TRP A 176 17.64 -3.10 0.53
N ARG A 177 17.64 -2.74 1.81
CA ARG A 177 17.85 -1.36 2.25
C ARG A 177 19.30 -0.92 2.14
N LEU A 178 20.24 -1.86 2.16
CA LEU A 178 21.68 -1.56 2.17
C LEU A 178 22.21 -1.22 0.78
N ASP A 179 21.49 -1.63 -0.27
CA ASP A 179 21.85 -1.36 -1.66
C ASP A 179 21.14 -0.13 -2.25
N GLU A 180 20.32 0.62 -1.47
CA GLU A 180 19.89 1.94 -1.90
C GLU A 180 21.14 2.84 -2.02
N PRO A 181 21.44 3.39 -3.21
CA PRO A 181 22.58 4.30 -3.34
C PRO A 181 22.37 5.45 -2.35
N THR A 182 23.23 5.51 -1.34
CA THR A 182 23.36 6.65 -0.44
C THR A 182 23.64 7.85 -1.32
N ARG A 183 22.60 8.60 -1.67
CA ARG A 183 22.81 9.93 -2.25
C ARG A 183 23.31 10.80 -1.13
N GLU A 184 24.60 11.09 -1.21
CA GLU A 184 25.19 12.20 -0.48
C GLU A 184 24.37 13.48 -0.72
N PRO A 185 24.34 14.37 0.28
CA PRO A 185 23.51 15.56 0.30
C PRO A 185 23.78 16.54 -0.84
#